data_a504c640701f03f69269248069dcde16
#
_entry.id   a504c640701f03f69269248069dcde16
#
_cell.length_a   1.000
_cell.length_b   1.000
_cell.length_c   1.000
_cell.angle_alpha   90.00
_cell.angle_beta   90.00
_cell.angle_gamma   90.00
#
_symmetry.space_group_name_H-M   'P 1'
#
loop_
_entity.id
_entity.type
_entity.pdbx_description
1 polymer ?
#
loop_
_entity_poly.entity_id
_entity_poly.type
_entity_poly.pdbx_seq_one_letter_code
_entity_poly.pdbx_strand_id
1 'polypeptide(L)'
;SPKSKMYQASSSEMFGNSIDEDGYQRETTPLNPVSPYGCAKVYGYNLVRNYRNSYGMFLCNGILFNHESPRRGTNFVTGKVAKEAVKIKLGLTDKLSLGNLHASRDWGHAKDYVEAMWLMLQHDKADDYVCSTGVSHTVKDLVEYVFSKLDLDWRDYVVTDEKYYRPEELEHLKGDSSKIKKILGWEPKYTFETMMDDMINDWLKKLK
;
A
#
# COMPACT_ATOMS: atom_id res chain seq x y z
N SER A 1 -2.04 27.57 -12.72
CA SER A 1 -0.94 28.22 -13.41
C SER A 1 -0.30 27.25 -14.40
N PRO A 2 0.04 27.66 -15.63
CA PRO A 2 0.70 26.79 -16.62
C PRO A 2 2.08 26.27 -16.16
N LYS A 3 2.68 26.92 -15.16
CA LYS A 3 3.98 26.56 -14.58
C LYS A 3 3.87 25.65 -13.34
N SER A 4 2.66 25.33 -12.88
CA SER A 4 2.48 24.48 -11.71
C SER A 4 2.77 23.03 -12.07
N LYS A 5 3.56 22.35 -11.24
CA LYS A 5 3.74 20.91 -11.29
C LYS A 5 2.68 20.24 -10.41
N MET A 6 2.09 19.15 -10.87
CA MET A 6 1.07 18.40 -10.13
C MET A 6 1.42 16.92 -10.04
N TYR A 7 1.17 16.37 -8.89
CA TYR A 7 1.19 14.93 -8.63
C TYR A 7 -0.24 14.42 -8.42
N GLN A 8 -0.59 13.35 -9.12
CA GLN A 8 -1.83 12.60 -8.94
C GLN A 8 -1.54 11.31 -8.16
N ALA A 9 -2.21 11.16 -7.04
CA ALA A 9 -2.20 9.92 -6.28
C ALA A 9 -3.03 8.87 -6.99
N SER A 10 -2.38 8.06 -7.81
CA SER A 10 -2.93 6.86 -8.39
C SER A 10 -2.76 5.66 -7.43
N SER A 11 -3.17 4.46 -7.82
CA SER A 11 -3.26 3.33 -6.91
C SER A 11 -2.99 2.02 -7.62
N SER A 12 -2.34 1.07 -6.94
CA SER A 12 -2.22 -0.32 -7.39
C SER A 12 -3.57 -1.01 -7.58
N GLU A 13 -4.65 -0.54 -6.94
CA GLU A 13 -6.01 -1.06 -7.16
C GLU A 13 -6.52 -0.83 -8.59
N MET A 14 -5.87 0.04 -9.38
CA MET A 14 -6.18 0.20 -10.79
C MET A 14 -5.87 -1.04 -11.62
N PHE A 15 -4.91 -1.86 -11.21
CA PHE A 15 -4.56 -3.09 -11.90
C PHE A 15 -5.63 -4.18 -11.75
N GLY A 16 -6.44 -4.13 -10.67
CA GLY A 16 -7.29 -5.26 -10.30
C GLY A 16 -6.43 -6.51 -10.08
N ASN A 17 -6.80 -7.61 -10.73
CA ASN A 17 -6.03 -8.85 -10.72
C ASN A 17 -5.12 -9.03 -11.96
N SER A 18 -4.92 -7.97 -12.77
CA SER A 18 -3.96 -8.00 -13.88
C SER A 18 -2.53 -8.01 -13.34
N ILE A 19 -1.74 -8.95 -13.84
CA ILE A 19 -0.32 -9.09 -13.53
C ILE A 19 0.44 -9.49 -14.78
N ASP A 20 1.73 -9.16 -14.86
CA ASP A 20 2.60 -9.59 -15.96
C ASP A 20 3.02 -11.06 -15.74
N GLU A 21 3.56 -11.73 -16.76
CA GLU A 21 3.93 -13.15 -16.72
C GLU A 21 4.91 -13.51 -15.58
N ASP A 22 5.72 -12.55 -15.15
CA ASP A 22 6.69 -12.71 -14.06
C ASP A 22 6.11 -12.40 -12.67
N GLY A 23 4.80 -12.14 -12.58
CA GLY A 23 4.08 -11.89 -11.33
C GLY A 23 4.20 -10.48 -10.78
N TYR A 24 4.71 -9.52 -11.56
CA TYR A 24 4.80 -8.12 -11.16
C TYR A 24 3.76 -7.23 -11.88
N GLN A 25 3.55 -6.06 -11.32
CA GLN A 25 2.71 -5.00 -11.89
C GLN A 25 3.57 -3.75 -12.14
N ARG A 26 3.48 -3.23 -13.36
CA ARG A 26 4.29 -2.13 -13.88
C ARG A 26 3.44 -1.02 -14.48
N GLU A 27 4.05 0.06 -14.91
CA GLU A 27 3.37 1.15 -15.62
C GLU A 27 2.73 0.70 -16.95
N THR A 28 3.15 -0.46 -17.47
CA THR A 28 2.65 -1.07 -18.72
C THR A 28 1.61 -2.16 -18.50
N THR A 29 1.45 -2.65 -17.27
CA THR A 29 0.46 -3.68 -16.94
C THR A 29 -0.96 -3.13 -17.19
N PRO A 30 -1.86 -3.90 -17.84
CA PRO A 30 -3.23 -3.48 -18.10
C PRO A 30 -3.98 -3.06 -16.82
N LEU A 31 -4.75 -1.97 -16.92
CA LEU A 31 -5.60 -1.50 -15.82
C LEU A 31 -6.98 -2.16 -15.95
N ASN A 32 -7.34 -2.98 -14.96
CA ASN A 32 -8.61 -3.72 -14.91
C ASN A 32 -9.21 -3.67 -13.49
N PRO A 33 -9.64 -2.48 -13.02
CA PRO A 33 -10.08 -2.28 -11.65
C PRO A 33 -11.34 -3.08 -11.32
N VAL A 34 -11.39 -3.66 -10.12
CA VAL A 34 -12.49 -4.48 -9.61
C VAL A 34 -13.27 -3.77 -8.49
N SER A 35 -13.05 -2.48 -8.30
CA SER A 35 -13.78 -1.67 -7.31
C SER A 35 -14.13 -0.29 -7.85
N PRO A 36 -15.21 0.36 -7.34
CA PRO A 36 -15.52 1.75 -7.70
C PRO A 36 -14.36 2.71 -7.40
N TYR A 37 -13.60 2.46 -6.34
CA TYR A 37 -12.39 3.21 -6.01
C TYR A 37 -11.33 3.04 -7.11
N GLY A 38 -11.03 1.81 -7.52
CA GLY A 38 -10.10 1.53 -8.60
C GLY A 38 -10.52 2.19 -9.91
N CYS A 39 -11.80 2.13 -10.27
CA CYS A 39 -12.36 2.79 -11.47
C CYS A 39 -12.15 4.32 -11.41
N ALA A 40 -12.41 4.95 -10.26
CA ALA A 40 -12.18 6.39 -10.09
C ALA A 40 -10.69 6.76 -10.21
N LYS A 41 -9.79 5.91 -9.72
CA LYS A 41 -8.34 6.10 -9.86
C LYS A 41 -7.88 5.94 -11.31
N VAL A 42 -8.43 4.98 -12.07
CA VAL A 42 -8.16 4.83 -13.52
C VAL A 42 -8.63 6.05 -14.30
N TYR A 43 -9.81 6.60 -13.97
CA TYR A 43 -10.28 7.84 -14.58
C TYR A 43 -9.28 8.99 -14.35
N GLY A 44 -8.89 9.24 -13.09
CA GLY A 44 -7.93 10.30 -12.75
C GLY A 44 -6.55 10.11 -13.41
N TYR A 45 -6.06 8.87 -13.44
CA TYR A 45 -4.83 8.48 -14.10
C TYR A 45 -4.83 8.84 -15.60
N ASN A 46 -5.87 8.44 -16.32
CA ASN A 46 -5.99 8.73 -17.75
C ASN A 46 -6.21 10.22 -18.02
N LEU A 47 -6.95 10.93 -17.17
CA LEU A 47 -7.14 12.36 -17.29
C LEU A 47 -5.78 13.10 -17.20
N VAL A 48 -4.94 12.74 -16.22
CA VAL A 48 -3.59 13.29 -16.07
C VAL A 48 -2.73 13.07 -17.32
N ARG A 49 -2.74 11.83 -17.86
CA ARG A 49 -2.00 11.51 -19.10
C ARG A 49 -2.52 12.32 -20.30
N ASN A 50 -3.83 12.46 -20.42
CA ASN A 50 -4.45 13.24 -21.50
C ASN A 50 -4.00 14.70 -21.44
N TYR A 51 -4.10 15.34 -20.29
CA TYR A 51 -3.70 16.76 -20.12
C TYR A 51 -2.19 16.96 -20.27
N ARG A 52 -1.38 16.05 -19.80
CA ARG A 52 0.08 16.08 -20.02
C ARG A 52 0.41 16.03 -21.51
N ASN A 53 -0.20 15.11 -22.25
CA ASN A 53 0.10 14.91 -23.67
C ASN A 53 -0.50 15.98 -24.57
N SER A 54 -1.71 16.44 -24.28
CA SER A 54 -2.43 17.39 -25.15
C SER A 54 -2.04 18.84 -24.90
N TYR A 55 -1.66 19.20 -23.67
CA TYR A 55 -1.43 20.59 -23.27
C TYR A 55 -0.03 20.85 -22.75
N GLY A 56 0.86 19.86 -22.75
CA GLY A 56 2.24 20.01 -22.26
C GLY A 56 2.33 20.34 -20.76
N MET A 57 1.30 20.00 -19.96
CA MET A 57 1.28 20.28 -18.54
C MET A 57 2.21 19.34 -17.77
N PHE A 58 2.89 19.85 -16.74
CA PHE A 58 3.71 19.00 -15.89
C PHE A 58 2.83 18.24 -14.87
N LEU A 59 2.39 17.07 -15.24
CA LEU A 59 1.49 16.25 -14.44
C LEU A 59 2.06 14.82 -14.30
N CYS A 60 2.35 14.38 -13.07
CA CYS A 60 2.85 13.03 -12.77
C CYS A 60 1.77 12.16 -12.15
N ASN A 61 1.75 10.88 -12.49
CA ASN A 61 1.02 9.86 -11.73
C ASN A 61 1.99 9.04 -10.88
N GLY A 62 1.71 8.90 -9.60
CA GLY A 62 2.33 7.88 -8.77
C GLY A 62 1.37 6.71 -8.58
N ILE A 63 1.66 5.56 -9.15
CA ILE A 63 0.89 4.32 -8.96
C ILE A 63 1.40 3.69 -7.66
N LEU A 64 0.80 4.13 -6.54
CA LEU A 64 1.27 3.74 -5.22
C LEU A 64 0.67 2.41 -4.81
N PHE A 65 1.54 1.53 -4.35
CA PHE A 65 1.15 0.33 -3.61
C PHE A 65 0.80 0.69 -2.17
N ASN A 66 0.34 -0.27 -1.38
CA ASN A 66 -0.11 -0.01 -0.02
C ASN A 66 1.04 0.59 0.81
N HIS A 67 0.78 1.72 1.46
CA HIS A 67 1.80 2.40 2.26
C HIS A 67 1.24 2.77 3.62
N GLU A 68 1.96 2.37 4.64
CA GLU A 68 1.53 2.27 6.01
C GLU A 68 2.39 3.12 6.95
N SER A 69 1.84 3.46 8.10
CA SER A 69 2.57 4.17 9.14
C SER A 69 1.76 4.17 10.45
N PRO A 70 2.30 4.68 11.57
CA PRO A 70 1.54 4.94 12.78
C PRO A 70 0.28 5.80 12.63
N ARG A 71 0.16 6.51 11.50
CA ARG A 71 -1.01 7.33 11.15
C ARG A 71 -2.07 6.58 10.32
N ARG A 72 -1.83 5.30 10.03
CA ARG A 72 -2.78 4.50 9.25
C ARG A 72 -4.09 4.29 10.01
N GLY A 73 -5.21 4.55 9.37
CA GLY A 73 -6.53 4.31 9.95
C GLY A 73 -6.77 2.83 10.29
N THR A 74 -7.46 2.58 11.39
CA THR A 74 -7.73 1.21 11.89
C THR A 74 -8.83 0.47 11.13
N ASN A 75 -9.41 1.07 10.11
CA ASN A 75 -10.24 0.43 9.08
C ASN A 75 -9.40 -0.33 8.04
N PHE A 76 -8.09 -0.13 7.98
CA PHE A 76 -7.16 -0.87 7.15
C PHE A 76 -6.50 -2.00 7.95
N VAL A 77 -6.24 -3.13 7.28
CA VAL A 77 -5.80 -4.37 7.95
C VAL A 77 -4.54 -4.20 8.79
N THR A 78 -3.52 -3.51 8.30
CA THR A 78 -2.26 -3.26 9.01
C THR A 78 -2.48 -2.45 10.29
N GLY A 79 -3.22 -1.34 10.20
CA GLY A 79 -3.56 -0.50 11.35
C GLY A 79 -4.45 -1.23 12.36
N LYS A 80 -5.39 -2.05 11.87
CA LYS A 80 -6.27 -2.87 12.70
C LYS A 80 -5.48 -3.94 13.46
N VAL A 81 -4.64 -4.71 12.76
CA VAL A 81 -3.83 -5.78 13.36
C VAL A 81 -2.87 -5.21 14.41
N ALA A 82 -2.13 -4.14 14.09
CA ALA A 82 -1.20 -3.53 15.04
C ALA A 82 -1.92 -3.05 16.31
N LYS A 83 -3.06 -2.36 16.17
CA LYS A 83 -3.84 -1.85 17.31
C LYS A 83 -4.42 -2.97 18.18
N GLU A 84 -5.13 -3.91 17.54
CA GLU A 84 -5.85 -4.94 18.31
C GLU A 84 -4.87 -5.94 18.94
N ALA A 85 -3.74 -6.28 18.30
CA ALA A 85 -2.72 -7.11 18.92
C ALA A 85 -2.11 -6.44 20.17
N VAL A 86 -1.85 -5.12 20.15
CA VAL A 86 -1.40 -4.38 21.34
C VAL A 86 -2.48 -4.37 22.42
N LYS A 87 -3.76 -4.21 22.07
CA LYS A 87 -4.87 -4.31 23.06
C LYS A 87 -4.93 -5.70 23.70
N ILE A 88 -4.75 -6.76 22.91
CA ILE A 88 -4.71 -8.15 23.42
C ILE A 88 -3.54 -8.29 24.40
N LYS A 89 -2.35 -7.83 24.06
CA LYS A 89 -1.17 -7.85 24.93
C LYS A 89 -1.42 -7.14 26.28
N LEU A 90 -2.21 -6.07 26.26
CA LEU A 90 -2.55 -5.29 27.45
C LEU A 90 -3.82 -5.81 28.18
N GLY A 91 -4.43 -6.89 27.72
CA GLY A 91 -5.65 -7.46 28.32
C GLY A 91 -6.90 -6.62 28.13
N LEU A 92 -6.91 -5.71 27.13
CA LEU A 92 -8.04 -4.81 26.85
C LEU A 92 -9.07 -5.45 25.89
N THR A 93 -8.69 -6.50 25.19
CA THR A 93 -9.56 -7.33 24.33
C THR A 93 -8.97 -8.73 24.22
N ASP A 94 -9.78 -9.70 23.85
CA ASP A 94 -9.41 -11.13 23.77
C ASP A 94 -9.44 -11.72 22.37
N LYS A 95 -9.93 -10.95 21.36
CA LYS A 95 -10.08 -11.45 19.98
C LYS A 95 -9.84 -10.38 18.93
N LEU A 96 -9.35 -10.84 17.78
CA LEU A 96 -9.20 -10.06 16.54
C LEU A 96 -9.92 -10.81 15.41
N SER A 97 -10.98 -10.21 14.85
CA SER A 97 -11.70 -10.77 13.69
C SER A 97 -11.15 -10.18 12.40
N LEU A 98 -10.76 -11.04 11.45
CA LEU A 98 -10.24 -10.69 10.13
C LEU A 98 -11.01 -11.44 9.03
N GLY A 99 -10.85 -10.99 7.79
CA GLY A 99 -11.35 -11.70 6.60
C GLY A 99 -10.31 -12.69 6.05
N ASN A 100 -10.04 -12.61 4.74
CA ASN A 100 -9.13 -13.49 4.03
C ASN A 100 -7.67 -13.30 4.49
N LEU A 101 -7.11 -14.32 5.14
CA LEU A 101 -5.71 -14.32 5.58
C LEU A 101 -4.70 -14.61 4.45
N HIS A 102 -5.17 -15.09 3.29
CA HIS A 102 -4.31 -15.46 2.17
C HIS A 102 -4.11 -14.33 1.15
N ALA A 103 -4.91 -13.27 1.22
CA ALA A 103 -4.73 -12.10 0.38
C ALA A 103 -3.33 -11.51 0.58
N SER A 104 -2.63 -11.25 -0.53
CA SER A 104 -1.24 -10.79 -0.54
C SER A 104 -1.14 -9.33 -0.99
N ARG A 105 -0.32 -8.54 -0.31
CA ARG A 105 -0.10 -7.11 -0.58
C ARG A 105 1.37 -6.75 -0.48
N ASP A 106 1.77 -5.82 -1.32
CA ASP A 106 3.03 -5.12 -1.20
C ASP A 106 2.81 -3.91 -0.27
N TRP A 107 3.32 -3.99 0.95
CA TRP A 107 3.23 -2.94 1.96
C TRP A 107 4.57 -2.25 2.16
N GLY A 108 4.59 -0.93 1.96
CA GLY A 108 5.76 -0.10 2.25
C GLY A 108 5.47 0.97 3.31
N HIS A 109 6.51 1.66 3.77
CA HIS A 109 6.36 2.73 4.75
C HIS A 109 5.99 4.06 4.08
N ALA A 110 5.00 4.78 4.60
CA ALA A 110 4.50 6.02 4.03
C ALA A 110 5.57 7.12 3.87
N LYS A 111 6.61 7.14 4.72
CA LYS A 111 7.73 8.09 4.58
C LYS A 111 8.47 7.92 3.26
N ASP A 112 8.72 6.69 2.82
CA ASP A 112 9.37 6.42 1.53
C ASP A 112 8.50 6.89 0.37
N TYR A 113 7.20 6.65 0.45
CA TYR A 113 6.25 7.04 -0.60
C TYR A 113 6.08 8.56 -0.72
N VAL A 114 6.10 9.28 0.41
CA VAL A 114 6.09 10.76 0.38
C VAL A 114 7.36 11.31 -0.28
N GLU A 115 8.52 10.68 -0.05
CA GLU A 115 9.77 11.03 -0.74
C GLU A 115 9.63 10.81 -2.27
N ALA A 116 9.04 9.68 -2.70
CA ALA A 116 8.76 9.44 -4.12
C ALA A 116 7.87 10.53 -4.74
N MET A 117 6.79 10.93 -4.05
CA MET A 117 5.89 11.99 -4.51
C MET A 117 6.65 13.30 -4.72
N TRP A 118 7.52 13.64 -3.79
CA TRP A 118 8.34 14.86 -3.88
C TRP A 118 9.33 14.78 -5.04
N LEU A 119 10.06 13.65 -5.21
CA LEU A 119 11.03 13.44 -6.28
C LEU A 119 10.40 13.55 -7.66
N MET A 120 9.19 13.01 -7.88
CA MET A 120 8.47 13.13 -9.14
C MET A 120 8.27 14.60 -9.55
N LEU A 121 8.06 15.50 -8.59
CA LEU A 121 7.86 16.93 -8.85
C LEU A 121 9.17 17.71 -8.97
N GLN A 122 10.30 17.14 -8.57
CA GLN A 122 11.62 17.77 -8.74
C GLN A 122 12.23 17.49 -10.11
N HIS A 123 11.80 16.40 -10.77
CA HIS A 123 12.34 16.00 -12.05
C HIS A 123 11.95 16.99 -13.18
N ASP A 124 12.71 16.97 -14.28
CA ASP A 124 12.49 17.88 -15.41
C ASP A 124 11.38 17.39 -16.36
N LYS A 125 11.09 16.09 -16.33
CA LYS A 125 10.08 15.47 -17.19
C LYS A 125 9.01 14.79 -16.36
N ALA A 126 7.74 15.13 -16.64
CA ALA A 126 6.59 14.46 -16.04
C ALA A 126 6.37 13.08 -16.64
N ASP A 127 6.10 12.08 -15.78
CA ASP A 127 5.83 10.71 -16.23
C ASP A 127 4.95 9.97 -15.19
N ASP A 128 4.68 8.69 -15.45
CA ASP A 128 3.97 7.78 -14.56
C ASP A 128 4.98 6.83 -13.90
N TYR A 129 4.84 6.61 -12.58
CA TYR A 129 5.78 5.79 -11.81
C TYR A 129 5.07 4.84 -10.87
N VAL A 130 5.42 3.57 -10.91
CA VAL A 130 5.09 2.59 -9.87
C VAL A 130 5.97 2.83 -8.65
N CYS A 131 5.34 2.92 -7.47
CA CYS A 131 6.01 2.99 -6.18
C CYS A 131 5.59 1.79 -5.34
N SER A 132 6.53 0.89 -5.08
CA SER A 132 6.31 -0.38 -4.40
C SER A 132 7.60 -0.83 -3.70
N THR A 133 7.50 -1.80 -2.80
CA THR A 133 8.68 -2.44 -2.21
C THR A 133 9.22 -3.57 -3.08
N GLY A 134 8.39 -4.14 -3.95
CA GLY A 134 8.70 -5.33 -4.74
C GLY A 134 8.58 -6.64 -3.95
N VAL A 135 8.14 -6.58 -2.69
CA VAL A 135 7.95 -7.74 -1.82
C VAL A 135 6.50 -7.79 -1.35
N SER A 136 5.84 -8.92 -1.55
CA SER A 136 4.48 -9.13 -1.08
C SER A 136 4.46 -9.99 0.18
N HIS A 137 3.56 -9.65 1.09
CA HIS A 137 3.26 -10.42 2.29
C HIS A 137 1.77 -10.72 2.35
N THR A 138 1.41 -11.89 2.86
CA THR A 138 0.02 -12.24 3.13
C THR A 138 -0.48 -11.56 4.41
N VAL A 139 -1.80 -11.47 4.56
CA VAL A 139 -2.39 -11.04 5.83
C VAL A 139 -1.99 -11.99 6.97
N LYS A 140 -1.78 -13.27 6.66
CA LYS A 140 -1.25 -14.25 7.63
C LYS A 140 0.16 -13.87 8.10
N ASP A 141 1.08 -13.56 7.18
CA ASP A 141 2.45 -13.14 7.52
C ASP A 141 2.44 -11.88 8.41
N LEU A 142 1.55 -10.93 8.09
CA LEU A 142 1.34 -9.73 8.91
C LEU A 142 0.92 -10.08 10.34
N VAL A 143 -0.05 -10.97 10.49
CA VAL A 143 -0.56 -11.41 11.80
C VAL A 143 0.54 -12.16 12.57
N GLU A 144 1.20 -13.11 11.93
CA GLU A 144 2.30 -13.88 12.53
C GLU A 144 3.42 -12.97 13.04
N TYR A 145 3.83 -12.00 12.22
CA TYR A 145 4.86 -11.05 12.62
C TYR A 145 4.44 -10.21 13.83
N VAL A 146 3.28 -9.55 13.76
CA VAL A 146 2.82 -8.62 14.80
C VAL A 146 2.61 -9.32 16.14
N PHE A 147 2.01 -10.51 16.13
CA PHE A 147 1.75 -11.25 17.37
C PHE A 147 3.05 -11.80 17.97
N SER A 148 3.97 -12.31 17.14
CA SER A 148 5.27 -12.79 17.62
C SER A 148 6.09 -11.67 18.26
N LYS A 149 6.04 -10.44 17.76
CA LYS A 149 6.69 -9.27 18.35
C LYS A 149 6.15 -8.89 19.73
N LEU A 150 4.94 -9.33 20.04
CA LEU A 150 4.29 -9.10 21.31
C LEU A 150 4.31 -10.34 22.24
N ASP A 151 5.09 -11.38 21.89
CA ASP A 151 5.16 -12.68 22.59
C ASP A 151 3.76 -13.32 22.74
N LEU A 152 2.96 -13.32 21.68
CA LEU A 152 1.62 -13.90 21.61
C LEU A 152 1.56 -14.95 20.49
N ASP A 153 0.81 -16.03 20.70
CA ASP A 153 0.41 -16.93 19.61
C ASP A 153 -0.88 -16.42 18.97
N TRP A 154 -0.81 -15.98 17.73
CA TRP A 154 -1.97 -15.41 17.04
C TRP A 154 -3.16 -16.36 16.92
N ARG A 155 -2.91 -17.69 16.92
CA ARG A 155 -3.94 -18.74 16.81
C ARG A 155 -4.92 -18.74 17.96
N ASP A 156 -4.51 -18.24 19.12
CA ASP A 156 -5.37 -18.14 20.31
C ASP A 156 -6.36 -16.96 20.22
N TYR A 157 -6.09 -15.97 19.37
CA TYR A 157 -6.80 -14.68 19.37
C TYR A 157 -7.45 -14.32 18.04
N VAL A 158 -6.92 -14.79 16.91
CA VAL A 158 -7.40 -14.40 15.59
C VAL A 158 -8.48 -15.36 15.11
N VAL A 159 -9.63 -14.79 14.73
CA VAL A 159 -10.74 -15.53 14.13
C VAL A 159 -11.04 -14.95 12.75
N THR A 160 -11.40 -15.81 11.80
CA THR A 160 -11.88 -15.38 10.48
C THR A 160 -13.39 -15.19 10.52
N ASP A 161 -13.88 -14.14 9.84
CA ASP A 161 -15.30 -13.80 9.80
C ASP A 161 -15.66 -13.35 8.38
N GLU A 162 -16.61 -14.06 7.78
CA GLU A 162 -17.02 -13.87 6.37
C GLU A 162 -17.51 -12.45 6.06
N LYS A 163 -18.02 -11.72 7.04
CA LYS A 163 -18.45 -10.32 6.85
C LYS A 163 -17.31 -9.37 6.42
N TYR A 164 -16.04 -9.78 6.62
CA TYR A 164 -14.87 -9.02 6.19
C TYR A 164 -14.31 -9.46 4.84
N TYR A 165 -14.92 -10.46 4.18
CA TYR A 165 -14.55 -10.82 2.82
C TYR A 165 -15.09 -9.79 1.83
N ARG A 166 -14.28 -9.46 0.83
CA ARG A 166 -14.72 -8.57 -0.25
C ARG A 166 -15.49 -9.37 -1.29
N PRO A 167 -16.53 -8.79 -1.94
CA PRO A 167 -17.24 -9.45 -3.02
C PRO A 167 -16.32 -9.88 -4.17
N GLU A 168 -15.34 -9.04 -4.50
CA GLU A 168 -14.28 -9.35 -5.46
C GLU A 168 -12.93 -9.00 -4.80
N GLU A 169 -12.12 -10.02 -4.51
CA GLU A 169 -10.87 -9.86 -3.78
C GLU A 169 -9.72 -9.57 -4.75
N LEU A 170 -8.83 -8.71 -4.34
CA LEU A 170 -7.53 -8.56 -4.95
C LEU A 170 -6.62 -9.63 -4.37
N GLU A 171 -6.30 -10.65 -5.17
CA GLU A 171 -5.55 -11.80 -4.67
C GLU A 171 -4.09 -11.47 -4.42
N HIS A 172 -3.46 -10.76 -5.37
CA HIS A 172 -2.04 -10.48 -5.33
C HIS A 172 -1.73 -9.08 -5.87
N LEU A 173 -1.02 -8.29 -5.07
CA LEU A 173 -0.46 -7.01 -5.50
C LEU A 173 1.04 -7.00 -5.22
N LYS A 174 1.84 -6.87 -6.27
CA LYS A 174 3.30 -6.80 -6.20
C LYS A 174 3.83 -5.89 -7.30
N GLY A 175 4.40 -4.76 -6.94
CA GLY A 175 4.88 -3.77 -7.89
C GLY A 175 6.35 -3.93 -8.27
N ASP A 176 6.70 -3.49 -9.47
CA ASP A 176 8.08 -3.31 -9.92
C ASP A 176 8.41 -1.82 -9.99
N SER A 177 9.20 -1.33 -9.05
CA SER A 177 9.67 0.06 -8.97
C SER A 177 11.00 0.31 -9.69
N SER A 178 11.42 -0.56 -10.59
CA SER A 178 12.68 -0.39 -11.35
C SER A 178 12.74 0.92 -12.12
N LYS A 179 11.62 1.39 -12.69
CA LYS A 179 11.57 2.64 -13.44
C LYS A 179 11.85 3.85 -12.56
N ILE A 180 11.17 3.99 -11.44
CA ILE A 180 11.37 5.12 -10.52
C ILE A 180 12.77 5.09 -9.91
N LYS A 181 13.28 3.91 -9.57
CA LYS A 181 14.67 3.74 -9.10
C LYS A 181 15.67 4.22 -10.13
N LYS A 182 15.52 3.79 -11.38
CA LYS A 182 16.44 4.16 -12.49
C LYS A 182 16.40 5.66 -12.81
N ILE A 183 15.21 6.28 -12.79
CA ILE A 183 15.02 7.65 -13.27
C ILE A 183 15.18 8.67 -12.15
N LEU A 184 14.64 8.40 -10.97
CA LEU A 184 14.58 9.33 -9.84
C LEU A 184 15.51 8.94 -8.68
N GLY A 185 16.17 7.77 -8.76
CA GLY A 185 17.03 7.27 -7.68
C GLY A 185 16.27 6.84 -6.42
N TRP A 186 14.95 6.72 -6.51
CA TRP A 186 14.12 6.34 -5.36
C TRP A 186 14.13 4.83 -5.13
N GLU A 187 14.28 4.44 -3.88
CA GLU A 187 14.05 3.08 -3.41
C GLU A 187 13.54 3.10 -1.96
N PRO A 188 12.75 2.09 -1.54
CA PRO A 188 12.26 2.01 -0.18
C PRO A 188 13.42 1.78 0.80
N LYS A 189 13.40 2.50 1.92
CA LYS A 189 14.40 2.42 3.01
C LYS A 189 13.92 1.56 4.17
N TYR A 190 12.58 1.46 4.32
CA TYR A 190 11.95 0.65 5.35
C TYR A 190 11.62 -0.75 4.81
N THR A 191 11.88 -1.77 5.63
CA THR A 191 11.38 -3.13 5.39
C THR A 191 9.98 -3.29 5.96
N PHE A 192 9.32 -4.41 5.63
CA PHE A 192 8.04 -4.78 6.23
C PHE A 192 8.12 -4.81 7.77
N GLU A 193 9.19 -5.41 8.31
CA GLU A 193 9.41 -5.54 9.74
C GLU A 193 9.59 -4.18 10.41
N THR A 194 10.46 -3.32 9.88
CA THR A 194 10.71 -2.00 10.49
C THR A 194 9.49 -1.09 10.41
N MET A 195 8.67 -1.22 9.36
CA MET A 195 7.40 -0.53 9.22
C MET A 195 6.40 -0.98 10.30
N MET A 196 6.26 -2.30 10.48
CA MET A 196 5.33 -2.84 11.49
C MET A 196 5.81 -2.56 12.91
N ASP A 197 7.11 -2.61 13.17
CA ASP A 197 7.68 -2.23 14.46
C ASP A 197 7.36 -0.77 14.83
N ASP A 198 7.43 0.16 13.86
CA ASP A 198 7.04 1.56 14.08
C ASP A 198 5.56 1.67 14.47
N MET A 199 4.68 0.93 13.79
CA MET A 199 3.24 0.91 14.08
C MET A 199 2.91 0.28 15.44
N ILE A 200 3.53 -0.84 15.79
CA ILE A 200 3.36 -1.51 17.09
C ILE A 200 3.82 -0.60 18.22
N ASN A 201 5.01 -0.02 18.09
CA ASN A 201 5.61 0.86 19.12
C ASN A 201 4.75 2.10 19.35
N ASP A 202 4.16 2.66 18.33
CA ASP A 202 3.25 3.80 18.45
C ASP A 202 1.97 3.42 19.24
N TRP A 203 1.37 2.25 18.96
CA TRP A 203 0.21 1.78 19.71
C TRP A 203 0.54 1.42 21.16
N LEU A 204 1.71 0.84 21.43
CA LEU A 204 2.17 0.60 22.79
C LEU A 204 2.32 1.89 23.60
N LYS A 205 2.73 2.99 22.95
CA LYS A 205 2.83 4.32 23.59
C LYS A 205 1.46 4.96 23.83
N LYS A 206 0.49 4.74 22.93
CA LYS A 206 -0.84 5.35 22.99
C LYS A 206 -1.79 4.66 23.99
N LEU A 207 -1.56 3.38 24.28
CA LEU A 207 -2.46 2.56 25.08
C LEU A 207 -1.90 2.23 26.47
N LYS A 208 -0.62 2.53 26.76
CA LYS A 208 -0.02 2.53 28.10
C LYS A 208 -0.32 3.83 28.83
#